data_6ca436073e5f703efd02a8e76a1e9d1e
#
_entry.id   6ca436073e5f703efd02a8e76a1e9d1e
#
_cell.length_a   1.000
_cell.length_b   1.000
_cell.length_c   1.000
_cell.angle_alpha   90.00
_cell.angle_beta   90.00
_cell.angle_gamma   90.00
#
_symmetry.space_group_name_H-M   'P 1'
#
loop_
_entity.id
_entity.type
_entity.pdbx_description
1 polymer ?
#
loop_
_entity_poly.entity_id
_entity_poly.type
_entity_poly.pdbx_seq_one_letter_code
_entity_poly.pdbx_strand_id
1 'polypeptide(L)'
;MSQLHSVIGFAILLCAGCTKTANIPPADLTLTSFERGASHLLTARFTSTVDLQHAFNDYEKSNQLSPTLICSLNRDLDFSSEHTIDIRAEGRVTAISETRPHHTFSSELVFYYTQPNGTQRDLNDYEAIRPLLASQAAIPCKVRITAYGYEAYYTNTLLIPSRLMTGQMPR
;
A
#
# COMPACT_ATOMS: atom_id res chain seq x y z
N MET A 1 -42.55 14.29 52.41
CA MET A 1 -42.46 14.38 50.92
C MET A 1 -41.05 14.11 50.51
N SER A 2 -40.73 12.87 50.18
CA SER A 2 -39.39 12.41 49.84
C SER A 2 -39.24 12.46 48.32
N GLN A 3 -38.35 13.28 47.81
CA GLN A 3 -38.00 13.32 46.40
C GLN A 3 -36.93 12.26 46.11
N LEU A 4 -37.34 11.20 45.43
CA LEU A 4 -36.47 10.13 44.95
C LEU A 4 -35.79 10.59 43.68
N HIS A 5 -34.54 10.98 43.74
CA HIS A 5 -33.76 11.33 42.55
C HIS A 5 -33.25 10.02 41.91
N SER A 6 -33.91 9.63 40.82
CA SER A 6 -33.45 8.53 39.96
C SER A 6 -32.23 8.99 39.17
N VAL A 7 -31.06 8.52 39.57
CA VAL A 7 -29.80 8.69 38.82
C VAL A 7 -29.78 7.59 37.75
N ILE A 8 -30.21 7.94 36.52
CA ILE A 8 -30.03 7.05 35.37
C ILE A 8 -28.56 7.16 34.94
N GLY A 9 -27.77 6.20 35.37
CA GLY A 9 -26.40 6.02 34.90
C GLY A 9 -26.40 5.60 33.43
N PHE A 10 -26.04 6.52 32.55
CA PHE A 10 -25.83 6.25 31.12
C PHE A 10 -24.46 5.53 30.97
N ALA A 11 -24.49 4.20 31.00
CA ALA A 11 -23.31 3.39 30.67
C ALA A 11 -23.03 3.50 29.18
N ILE A 12 -22.15 4.41 28.79
CA ILE A 12 -21.60 4.49 27.44
C ILE A 12 -20.69 3.28 27.27
N LEU A 13 -21.20 2.23 26.68
CA LEU A 13 -20.40 1.12 26.17
C LEU A 13 -19.56 1.67 25.00
N LEU A 14 -18.34 2.09 25.31
CA LEU A 14 -17.30 2.33 24.33
C LEU A 14 -16.92 0.98 23.72
N CYS A 15 -17.64 0.58 22.67
CA CYS A 15 -17.20 -0.48 21.76
C CYS A 15 -15.98 0.07 21.01
N ALA A 16 -14.82 0.09 21.65
CA ALA A 16 -13.56 0.18 20.95
C ALA A 16 -13.46 -1.09 20.10
N GLY A 17 -13.73 -0.95 18.81
CA GLY A 17 -13.51 -2.02 17.85
C GLY A 17 -12.02 -2.34 17.85
N CYS A 18 -11.58 -3.30 18.67
CA CYS A 18 -10.19 -3.75 18.69
C CYS A 18 -9.91 -4.43 17.36
N THR A 19 -9.18 -3.76 16.48
CA THR A 19 -8.51 -4.43 15.35
C THR A 19 -7.45 -5.37 15.91
N LYS A 20 -7.35 -6.56 15.33
CA LYS A 20 -6.36 -7.56 15.73
C LYS A 20 -5.05 -7.30 14.97
N THR A 21 -3.92 -7.47 15.62
CA THR A 21 -2.62 -7.48 14.95
C THR A 21 -2.31 -8.89 14.47
N ALA A 22 -2.04 -9.05 13.18
CA ALA A 22 -1.59 -10.33 12.63
C ALA A 22 -0.09 -10.50 12.87
N ASN A 23 0.33 -11.66 13.38
CA ASN A 23 1.74 -11.98 13.58
C ASN A 23 2.40 -12.50 12.29
N ILE A 24 2.40 -11.65 11.25
CA ILE A 24 3.02 -11.93 9.96
C ILE A 24 4.36 -11.18 9.93
N PRO A 25 5.52 -11.87 9.74
CA PRO A 25 6.79 -11.18 9.65
C PRO A 25 6.80 -10.23 8.43
N PRO A 26 7.41 -9.03 8.52
CA PRO A 26 7.54 -8.15 7.37
C PRO A 26 8.26 -8.85 6.22
N ALA A 27 7.63 -8.89 5.03
CA ALA A 27 8.20 -9.52 3.86
C ALA A 27 9.32 -8.67 3.26
N ASP A 28 10.44 -9.29 2.89
CA ASP A 28 11.45 -8.65 2.08
C ASP A 28 11.05 -8.72 0.61
N LEU A 29 11.16 -7.58 -0.07
CA LEU A 29 10.86 -7.43 -1.48
C LEU A 29 12.15 -7.19 -2.28
N THR A 30 12.27 -7.85 -3.43
CA THR A 30 13.39 -7.64 -4.36
C THR A 30 12.84 -7.32 -5.75
N LEU A 31 13.18 -6.13 -6.29
CA LEU A 31 12.81 -5.75 -7.65
C LEU A 31 13.51 -6.66 -8.67
N THR A 32 12.75 -7.25 -9.59
CA THR A 32 13.27 -8.10 -10.67
C THR A 32 13.26 -7.40 -12.01
N SER A 33 12.21 -6.63 -12.32
CA SER A 33 12.16 -5.76 -13.50
C SER A 33 11.24 -4.57 -13.29
N PHE A 34 11.45 -3.54 -14.09
CA PHE A 34 10.58 -2.37 -14.19
C PHE A 34 10.48 -1.96 -15.65
N GLU A 35 9.29 -2.04 -16.21
CA GLU A 35 9.06 -1.85 -17.65
C GLU A 35 7.71 -1.19 -17.93
N ARG A 36 7.50 -0.71 -19.15
CA ARG A 36 6.17 -0.30 -19.61
C ARG A 36 5.42 -1.54 -20.09
N GLY A 37 4.29 -1.84 -19.44
CA GLY A 37 3.43 -2.96 -19.81
C GLY A 37 2.64 -2.74 -21.10
N ALA A 38 1.94 -3.79 -21.56
CA ALA A 38 1.08 -3.73 -22.73
C ALA A 38 -0.09 -2.74 -22.58
N SER A 39 -0.52 -2.47 -21.36
CA SER A 39 -1.51 -1.45 -20.96
C SER A 39 -0.98 -0.01 -21.04
N HIS A 40 0.29 0.19 -21.42
CA HIS A 40 1.03 1.45 -21.35
C HIS A 40 1.27 1.97 -19.92
N LEU A 41 0.86 1.25 -18.89
CA LEU A 41 1.18 1.52 -17.49
C LEU A 41 2.60 1.06 -17.16
N LEU A 42 3.19 1.68 -16.13
CA LEU A 42 4.48 1.24 -15.62
C LEU A 42 4.27 0.00 -14.74
N THR A 43 4.99 -1.07 -15.03
CA THR A 43 4.85 -2.35 -14.36
C THR A 43 6.11 -2.65 -13.56
N ALA A 44 5.96 -2.79 -12.25
CA ALA A 44 6.98 -3.32 -11.37
C ALA A 44 6.81 -4.83 -11.21
N ARG A 45 7.89 -5.61 -11.42
CA ARG A 45 7.94 -7.02 -11.05
C ARG A 45 8.91 -7.21 -9.92
N PHE A 46 8.54 -8.02 -8.94
CA PHE A 46 9.35 -8.23 -7.74
C PHE A 46 9.07 -9.61 -7.15
N THR A 47 10.02 -10.07 -6.35
CA THR A 47 9.85 -11.27 -5.51
C THR A 47 9.60 -10.87 -4.07
N SER A 48 8.93 -11.76 -3.32
CA SER A 48 8.66 -11.62 -1.89
C SER A 48 9.02 -12.91 -1.16
N THR A 49 9.46 -12.78 0.09
CA THR A 49 9.68 -13.91 1.01
C THR A 49 8.38 -14.45 1.60
N VAL A 50 7.27 -13.70 1.50
CA VAL A 50 5.94 -14.08 1.97
C VAL A 50 4.99 -14.15 0.79
N ASP A 51 4.06 -15.10 0.79
CA ASP A 51 2.95 -15.14 -0.15
C ASP A 51 1.97 -14.00 0.14
N LEU A 52 2.09 -12.91 -0.61
CA LEU A 52 1.29 -11.70 -0.39
C LEU A 52 -0.19 -11.89 -0.73
N GLN A 53 -0.53 -12.85 -1.61
CA GLN A 53 -1.94 -13.13 -1.95
C GLN A 53 -2.69 -13.85 -0.84
N HIS A 54 -1.95 -14.59 -0.01
CA HIS A 54 -2.52 -15.45 1.01
C HIS A 54 -1.96 -15.18 2.42
N ALA A 55 -1.40 -13.99 2.64
CA ALA A 55 -0.72 -13.64 3.90
C ALA A 55 -1.62 -13.77 5.14
N PHE A 56 -2.93 -13.61 4.99
CA PHE A 56 -3.91 -13.72 6.07
C PHE A 56 -4.73 -15.01 6.07
N ASN A 57 -4.40 -16.00 5.23
CA ASN A 57 -5.21 -17.24 5.12
C ASN A 57 -5.30 -18.03 6.43
N ASP A 58 -4.25 -17.99 7.25
CA ASP A 58 -4.21 -18.69 8.54
C ASP A 58 -4.95 -17.93 9.66
N TYR A 59 -5.51 -16.75 9.35
CA TYR A 59 -6.19 -15.90 10.32
C TYR A 59 -7.70 -15.99 10.17
N GLU A 60 -8.38 -16.32 11.26
CA GLU A 60 -9.83 -16.53 11.30
C GLU A 60 -10.60 -15.27 10.85
N LYS A 61 -11.55 -15.45 9.91
CA LYS A 61 -12.43 -14.40 9.40
C LYS A 61 -11.70 -13.19 8.79
N SER A 62 -10.48 -13.38 8.29
CA SER A 62 -9.64 -12.27 7.85
C SER A 62 -10.11 -11.59 6.55
N ASN A 63 -10.83 -12.28 5.66
CA ASN A 63 -11.25 -11.73 4.35
C ASN A 63 -10.25 -10.73 3.76
N GLN A 64 -9.07 -11.24 3.38
CA GLN A 64 -8.00 -10.43 2.83
C GLN A 64 -8.43 -9.77 1.51
N LEU A 65 -8.20 -8.46 1.39
CA LEU A 65 -8.33 -7.73 0.13
C LEU A 65 -7.07 -7.91 -0.72
N SER A 66 -7.20 -7.61 -2.02
CA SER A 66 -6.05 -7.66 -2.92
C SER A 66 -4.91 -6.78 -2.43
N PRO A 67 -3.67 -7.30 -2.34
CA PRO A 67 -2.51 -6.51 -1.96
C PRO A 67 -2.29 -5.34 -2.92
N THR A 68 -1.81 -4.21 -2.42
CA THR A 68 -1.55 -3.00 -3.20
C THR A 68 -0.12 -2.55 -3.00
N LEU A 69 0.65 -2.40 -4.07
CA LEU A 69 1.95 -1.75 -4.06
C LEU A 69 1.74 -0.24 -4.05
N ILE A 70 2.30 0.45 -3.08
CA ILE A 70 2.22 1.91 -2.91
C ILE A 70 3.65 2.47 -2.93
N CYS A 71 3.91 3.44 -3.80
CA CYS A 71 5.19 4.11 -3.96
C CYS A 71 5.05 5.60 -3.68
N SER A 72 5.86 6.15 -2.78
CA SER A 72 5.89 7.57 -2.47
C SER A 72 6.76 8.33 -3.47
N LEU A 73 6.18 9.32 -4.15
CA LEU A 73 6.89 10.13 -5.15
C LEU A 73 7.42 11.45 -4.59
N ASN A 74 7.01 11.83 -3.39
CA ASN A 74 7.39 13.09 -2.72
C ASN A 74 8.31 12.89 -1.50
N ARG A 75 8.97 11.72 -1.37
CA ARG A 75 9.84 11.33 -0.25
C ARG A 75 9.13 11.17 1.09
N ASP A 76 7.83 11.08 1.08
CA ASP A 76 7.08 10.75 2.27
C ASP A 76 7.30 9.27 2.62
N LEU A 77 7.75 8.98 3.83
CA LEU A 77 8.08 7.62 4.28
C LEU A 77 7.04 7.06 5.26
N ASP A 78 6.00 7.84 5.57
CA ASP A 78 4.91 7.37 6.41
C ASP A 78 3.86 6.63 5.55
N PHE A 79 3.95 5.31 5.58
CA PHE A 79 3.00 4.41 4.92
C PHE A 79 1.89 3.94 5.86
N SER A 80 1.75 4.50 7.05
CA SER A 80 0.72 4.09 8.01
C SER A 80 -0.69 4.26 7.43
N SER A 81 -1.66 3.49 7.97
CA SER A 81 -3.05 3.54 7.50
C SER A 81 -3.75 4.87 7.82
N GLU A 82 -3.21 5.62 8.78
CA GLU A 82 -3.74 6.92 9.22
C GLU A 82 -3.19 8.08 8.41
N HIS A 83 -2.15 7.83 7.62
CA HIS A 83 -1.48 8.83 6.80
C HIS A 83 -1.78 8.61 5.30
N THR A 84 -1.94 9.71 4.56
CA THR A 84 -2.12 9.69 3.11
C THR A 84 -0.92 10.31 2.43
N ILE A 85 -0.21 9.51 1.64
CA ILE A 85 0.86 10.02 0.78
C ILE A 85 0.23 10.82 -0.37
N ASP A 86 0.48 12.11 -0.41
CA ASP A 86 -0.19 13.04 -1.34
C ASP A 86 0.13 12.75 -2.80
N ILE A 87 1.40 12.47 -3.11
CA ILE A 87 1.84 12.16 -4.48
C ILE A 87 2.42 10.76 -4.48
N ARG A 88 1.70 9.84 -5.10
CA ARG A 88 2.05 8.43 -5.08
C ARG A 88 1.76 7.72 -6.39
N ALA A 89 2.41 6.58 -6.57
CA ALA A 89 1.99 5.59 -7.55
C ALA A 89 1.47 4.38 -6.79
N GLU A 90 0.35 3.81 -7.24
CA GLU A 90 -0.17 2.59 -6.63
C GLU A 90 -0.75 1.63 -7.66
N GLY A 91 -0.73 0.34 -7.34
CA GLY A 91 -1.28 -0.69 -8.20
C GLY A 91 -1.55 -1.98 -7.46
N ARG A 92 -2.56 -2.72 -7.96
CA ARG A 92 -2.86 -4.05 -7.45
C ARG A 92 -1.68 -4.99 -7.68
N VAL A 93 -1.34 -5.76 -6.67
CA VAL A 93 -0.32 -6.82 -6.76
C VAL A 93 -0.99 -8.11 -7.24
N THR A 94 -0.42 -8.70 -8.31
CA THR A 94 -0.90 -9.95 -8.92
C THR A 94 0.23 -10.97 -8.92
N ALA A 95 -0.05 -12.20 -8.49
CA ALA A 95 0.92 -13.29 -8.56
C ALA A 95 1.19 -13.67 -10.02
N ILE A 96 2.47 -13.84 -10.38
CA ILE A 96 2.92 -14.33 -11.69
C ILE A 96 3.30 -15.81 -11.60
N SER A 97 4.00 -16.18 -10.52
CA SER A 97 4.52 -17.53 -10.31
C SER A 97 4.71 -17.81 -8.83
N GLU A 98 4.44 -19.05 -8.45
CA GLU A 98 4.63 -19.58 -7.09
C GLU A 98 5.84 -20.51 -7.03
N THR A 99 6.98 -20.07 -7.53
CA THR A 99 8.20 -20.90 -7.49
C THR A 99 8.88 -20.73 -6.12
N ARG A 100 8.78 -21.74 -5.28
CA ARG A 100 9.47 -21.74 -3.97
C ARG A 100 10.99 -21.64 -4.15
N PRO A 101 11.73 -20.91 -3.30
CA PRO A 101 11.32 -20.31 -2.02
C PRO A 101 10.73 -18.89 -2.14
N HIS A 102 10.67 -18.28 -3.32
CA HIS A 102 10.21 -16.92 -3.52
C HIS A 102 8.94 -16.89 -4.36
N HIS A 103 8.02 -16.00 -3.98
CA HIS A 103 6.81 -15.71 -4.73
C HIS A 103 7.08 -14.53 -5.66
N THR A 104 6.69 -14.64 -6.94
CA THR A 104 6.89 -13.59 -7.93
C THR A 104 5.59 -12.87 -8.21
N PHE A 105 5.64 -11.55 -8.16
CA PHE A 105 4.50 -10.65 -8.31
C PHE A 105 4.74 -9.59 -9.37
N SER A 106 3.64 -9.03 -9.90
CA SER A 106 3.65 -7.81 -10.70
C SER A 106 2.63 -6.81 -10.15
N SER A 107 2.89 -5.53 -10.42
CA SER A 107 1.94 -4.45 -10.15
C SER A 107 2.03 -3.40 -11.25
N GLU A 108 0.90 -3.10 -11.88
CA GLU A 108 0.75 -1.98 -12.81
C GLU A 108 0.43 -0.73 -12.01
N LEU A 109 1.26 0.31 -12.18
CA LEU A 109 1.22 1.51 -11.37
C LEU A 109 0.45 2.63 -12.06
N VAL A 110 -0.52 3.19 -11.35
CA VAL A 110 -1.22 4.43 -11.68
C VAL A 110 -0.73 5.53 -10.74
N PHE A 111 -0.52 6.72 -11.27
CA PHE A 111 -0.07 7.87 -10.49
C PHE A 111 -1.27 8.66 -9.96
N TYR A 112 -1.18 9.07 -8.70
CA TYR A 112 -2.23 9.81 -8.02
C TYR A 112 -1.70 11.04 -7.31
N TYR A 113 -2.54 12.05 -7.26
CA TYR A 113 -2.38 13.22 -6.41
C TYR A 113 -3.60 13.35 -5.50
N THR A 114 -3.37 13.51 -4.21
CA THR A 114 -4.42 13.77 -3.22
C THR A 114 -4.47 15.26 -2.92
N GLN A 115 -5.62 15.88 -3.17
CA GLN A 115 -5.86 17.29 -2.87
C GLN A 115 -6.02 17.52 -1.36
N PRO A 116 -5.84 18.75 -0.85
CA PRO A 116 -6.02 19.07 0.57
C PRO A 116 -7.39 18.72 1.15
N ASN A 117 -8.42 18.62 0.30
CA ASN A 117 -9.76 18.19 0.69
C ASN A 117 -9.95 16.65 0.72
N GLY A 118 -8.87 15.88 0.53
CA GLY A 118 -8.88 14.42 0.49
C GLY A 118 -9.31 13.82 -0.87
N THR A 119 -9.66 14.63 -1.87
CA THR A 119 -10.05 14.12 -3.19
C THR A 119 -8.82 13.60 -3.92
N GLN A 120 -8.86 12.33 -4.33
CA GLN A 120 -7.84 11.71 -5.15
C GLN A 120 -8.09 12.00 -6.63
N ARG A 121 -7.03 12.28 -7.38
CA ARG A 121 -7.07 12.46 -8.83
C ARG A 121 -5.92 11.72 -9.48
N ASP A 122 -6.19 11.20 -10.68
CA ASP A 122 -5.16 10.61 -11.52
C ASP A 122 -4.19 11.70 -11.96
N LEU A 123 -2.91 11.42 -11.81
CA LEU A 123 -1.82 12.30 -12.23
C LEU A 123 -1.27 11.77 -13.58
N ASN A 124 -1.91 12.19 -14.67
CA ASN A 124 -1.55 11.77 -16.03
C ASN A 124 -0.48 12.68 -16.68
N ASP A 125 -0.08 13.76 -15.99
CA ASP A 125 0.94 14.68 -16.45
C ASP A 125 2.33 14.19 -16.03
N TYR A 126 2.98 13.46 -16.92
CA TYR A 126 4.34 12.95 -16.70
C TYR A 126 5.39 14.07 -16.56
N GLU A 127 5.15 15.25 -17.13
CA GLU A 127 6.06 16.39 -16.98
C GLU A 127 6.07 16.93 -15.55
N ALA A 128 4.93 16.90 -14.86
CA ALA A 128 4.85 17.25 -13.43
C ALA A 128 5.50 16.21 -12.52
N ILE A 129 5.47 14.92 -12.91
CA ILE A 129 6.05 13.82 -12.12
C ILE A 129 7.56 13.74 -12.30
N ARG A 130 8.07 13.98 -13.49
CA ARG A 130 9.50 13.80 -13.85
C ARG A 130 10.47 14.53 -12.92
N PRO A 131 10.27 15.81 -12.54
CA PRO A 131 11.14 16.49 -11.59
C PRO A 131 11.15 15.85 -10.19
N LEU A 132 9.99 15.36 -9.72
CA LEU A 132 9.88 14.69 -8.43
C LEU A 132 10.72 13.41 -8.41
N LEU A 133 10.62 12.59 -9.46
CA LEU A 133 11.43 11.38 -9.60
C LEU A 133 12.93 11.71 -9.75
N ALA A 134 13.28 12.71 -10.55
CA ALA A 134 14.68 13.11 -10.78
C ALA A 134 15.35 13.65 -9.50
N SER A 135 14.57 14.15 -8.54
CA SER A 135 15.08 14.67 -7.26
C SER A 135 15.52 13.58 -6.26
N GLN A 136 15.31 12.29 -6.57
CA GLN A 136 15.56 11.14 -5.69
C GLN A 136 16.38 10.08 -6.42
N ALA A 137 17.25 9.37 -5.70
CA ALA A 137 18.00 8.24 -6.27
C ALA A 137 17.09 7.01 -6.47
N ALA A 138 16.15 6.80 -5.57
CA ALA A 138 15.21 5.70 -5.60
C ALA A 138 13.87 6.12 -4.98
N ILE A 139 12.82 5.46 -5.42
CA ILE A 139 11.44 5.67 -4.97
C ILE A 139 11.11 4.57 -3.95
N PRO A 140 10.78 4.92 -2.70
CA PRO A 140 10.37 3.96 -1.70
C PRO A 140 8.96 3.46 -1.96
N CYS A 141 8.80 2.13 -1.92
CA CYS A 141 7.53 1.45 -2.11
C CYS A 141 7.31 0.41 -1.00
N LYS A 142 6.05 0.19 -0.62
CA LYS A 142 5.65 -0.93 0.24
C LYS A 142 4.41 -1.60 -0.33
N VAL A 143 4.26 -2.90 -0.10
CA VAL A 143 2.98 -3.55 -0.30
C VAL A 143 2.17 -3.43 0.97
N ARG A 144 0.95 -2.92 0.83
CA ARG A 144 -0.07 -2.89 1.87
C ARG A 144 -1.07 -4.02 1.63
N ILE A 145 -1.39 -4.76 2.68
CA ILE A 145 -2.44 -5.78 2.68
C ILE A 145 -3.42 -5.44 3.79
N THR A 146 -4.69 -5.36 3.45
CA THR A 146 -5.77 -5.15 4.42
C THR A 146 -6.63 -6.40 4.51
N ALA A 147 -7.04 -6.73 5.73
CA ALA A 147 -7.95 -7.84 6.00
C ALA A 147 -9.00 -7.39 7.02
N TYR A 148 -10.22 -7.92 6.90
CA TYR A 148 -11.31 -7.54 7.80
C TYR A 148 -10.98 -7.89 9.26
N GLY A 149 -11.11 -6.91 10.15
CA GLY A 149 -10.87 -7.09 11.58
C GLY A 149 -9.40 -7.09 12.01
N TYR A 150 -8.48 -6.83 11.07
CA TYR A 150 -7.04 -6.77 11.33
C TYR A 150 -6.45 -5.41 10.97
N GLU A 151 -5.37 -5.05 11.65
CA GLU A 151 -4.52 -3.92 11.25
C GLU A 151 -3.91 -4.18 9.88
N ALA A 152 -3.68 -3.11 9.11
CA ALA A 152 -3.06 -3.23 7.81
C ALA A 152 -1.62 -3.76 7.96
N TYR A 153 -1.28 -4.79 7.20
CA TYR A 153 0.07 -5.31 7.11
C TYR A 153 0.86 -4.54 6.05
N TYR A 154 2.13 -4.27 6.34
CA TYR A 154 3.07 -3.63 5.42
C TYR A 154 4.36 -4.45 5.30
N THR A 155 4.85 -4.56 4.08
CA THR A 155 6.16 -5.17 3.80
C THR A 155 7.31 -4.26 4.23
N ASN A 156 8.54 -4.78 4.22
CA ASN A 156 9.74 -3.96 4.18
C ASN A 156 9.76 -3.11 2.91
N THR A 157 10.55 -2.03 2.93
CA THR A 157 10.58 -1.08 1.81
C THR A 157 11.30 -1.67 0.59
N LEU A 158 10.62 -1.66 -0.55
CA LEU A 158 11.21 -1.88 -1.87
C LEU A 158 11.69 -0.53 -2.42
N LEU A 159 12.95 -0.44 -2.82
CA LEU A 159 13.50 0.75 -3.46
C LEU A 159 13.55 0.55 -4.98
N ILE A 160 12.77 1.33 -5.72
CA ILE A 160 12.78 1.34 -7.18
C ILE A 160 13.69 2.48 -7.66
N PRO A 161 14.81 2.22 -8.36
CA PRO A 161 15.67 3.28 -8.88
C PRO A 161 14.90 4.27 -9.75
N SER A 162 14.97 5.56 -9.43
CA SER A 162 14.17 6.61 -10.12
C SER A 162 14.42 6.64 -11.62
N ARG A 163 15.65 6.33 -12.04
CA ARG A 163 16.04 6.25 -13.46
C ARG A 163 15.22 5.20 -14.24
N LEU A 164 14.77 4.13 -13.59
CA LEU A 164 13.94 3.11 -14.24
C LEU A 164 12.55 3.66 -14.53
N MET A 165 11.95 4.41 -13.59
CA MET A 165 10.66 5.06 -13.80
C MET A 165 10.74 6.14 -14.87
N THR A 166 11.71 7.07 -14.76
CA THR A 166 11.87 8.17 -15.71
C THR A 166 12.21 7.69 -17.12
N GLY A 167 12.97 6.60 -17.24
CA GLY A 167 13.34 6.00 -18.53
C GLY A 167 12.18 5.39 -19.31
N GLN A 168 11.09 5.03 -18.62
CA GLN A 168 9.89 4.43 -19.20
C GLN A 168 8.78 5.47 -19.50
N MET A 169 8.94 6.70 -19.03
CA MET A 169 7.97 7.77 -19.29
C MET A 169 8.08 8.28 -20.73
N PRO A 170 6.97 8.60 -21.40
CA PRO A 170 6.99 9.25 -22.70
C PRO A 170 7.79 10.55 -22.64
N ARG A 171 8.46 10.89 -23.74
CA ARG A 171 9.09 12.21 -23.93
C ARG A 171 8.09 13.22 -24.39
#